data_a6d46941a7883d6bd8504906d997e527
#
_entry.id   a6d46941a7883d6bd8504906d997e527
#
_cell.length_a   1.000
_cell.length_b   1.000
_cell.length_c   1.000
_cell.angle_alpha   90.00
_cell.angle_beta   90.00
_cell.angle_gamma   90.00
#
_symmetry.space_group_name_H-M   'P 1'
#
loop_
_entity.id
_entity.type
_entity.pdbx_description
1 polymer ?
#
loop_
_entity_poly.entity_id
_entity_poly.type
_entity_poly.pdbx_seq_one_letter_code
_entity_poly.pdbx_strand_id
1 'polypeptide(L)'
;MIMKHKHSGTKTFLRFSAILSIAAILFISAGCKLIENLHPELVQRGEEFPGSKECSKCHIDIYNEWVESSHSNSYTNEAFKVSTNNYEFKFCLGCHVPETIFKSQSGNPADKSGVGLSTLKDEEIAARSYKLADGVDCQGCHLTADCTLAGPHSGVSPHPTEKREKLYKTSALCGICHRDTMEEYLAYTEGGGEATCQECHMPAVNRKLIQNEPWQKLHARKEGKAHTF
;
A
#
# COMPACT_ATOMS: atom_id res chain seq x y z
N MET A 1 -19.75 73.58 11.48
CA MET A 1 -18.37 73.06 11.35
C MET A 1 -18.47 71.55 11.35
N ILE A 2 -18.48 70.91 10.19
CA ILE A 2 -18.74 69.49 10.00
C ILE A 2 -17.40 68.81 9.80
N MET A 3 -16.97 67.97 10.77
CA MET A 3 -15.75 67.16 10.65
C MET A 3 -16.00 65.99 9.71
N LYS A 4 -15.25 65.88 8.61
CA LYS A 4 -15.15 64.72 7.74
C LYS A 4 -14.21 63.70 8.35
N HIS A 5 -14.70 62.57 8.89
CA HIS A 5 -13.85 61.43 9.22
C HIS A 5 -13.40 60.71 7.96
N LYS A 6 -12.10 60.63 7.78
CA LYS A 6 -11.43 59.95 6.67
C LYS A 6 -11.41 58.43 6.95
N HIS A 7 -12.21 57.65 6.23
CA HIS A 7 -12.08 56.17 6.17
C HIS A 7 -10.87 55.76 5.33
N SER A 8 -9.70 55.72 5.94
CA SER A 8 -8.44 55.27 5.23
C SER A 8 -7.97 53.87 5.67
N GLY A 9 -8.47 53.33 6.80
CA GLY A 9 -7.92 52.08 7.35
C GLY A 9 -8.43 50.76 6.72
N THR A 10 -9.63 50.77 6.18
CA THR A 10 -10.28 49.53 5.67
C THR A 10 -9.68 49.00 4.37
N LYS A 11 -9.21 49.89 3.49
CA LYS A 11 -8.63 49.44 2.21
C LYS A 11 -7.24 48.79 2.38
N THR A 12 -6.47 49.21 3.37
CA THR A 12 -5.15 48.67 3.66
C THR A 12 -5.28 47.25 4.28
N PHE A 13 -6.25 47.06 5.18
CA PHE A 13 -6.49 45.77 5.83
C PHE A 13 -6.96 44.72 4.84
N LEU A 14 -7.85 45.06 3.89
CA LEU A 14 -8.29 44.11 2.83
C LEU A 14 -7.14 43.72 1.90
N ARG A 15 -6.23 44.61 1.60
CA ARG A 15 -5.06 44.33 0.74
C ARG A 15 -4.06 43.39 1.42
N PHE A 16 -3.80 43.56 2.71
CA PHE A 16 -2.95 42.64 3.47
C PHE A 16 -3.56 41.24 3.61
N SER A 17 -4.86 41.14 3.87
CA SER A 17 -5.56 39.86 3.95
C SER A 17 -5.53 39.10 2.62
N ALA A 18 -5.74 39.80 1.49
CA ALA A 18 -5.70 39.18 0.17
C ALA A 18 -4.28 38.67 -0.19
N ILE A 19 -3.22 39.45 0.15
CA ILE A 19 -1.84 39.02 -0.08
C ILE A 19 -1.46 37.82 0.75
N LEU A 20 -1.88 37.72 2.03
CA LEU A 20 -1.65 36.55 2.87
C LEU A 20 -2.36 35.30 2.34
N SER A 21 -3.60 35.47 1.85
CA SER A 21 -4.37 34.34 1.26
C SER A 21 -3.73 33.84 -0.04
N ILE A 22 -3.24 34.73 -0.90
CA ILE A 22 -2.54 34.35 -2.13
C ILE A 22 -1.19 33.67 -1.82
N ALA A 23 -0.45 34.16 -0.85
CA ALA A 23 0.78 33.53 -0.40
C ALA A 23 0.53 32.12 0.17
N ALA A 24 -0.50 31.94 0.99
CA ALA A 24 -0.88 30.63 1.51
C ALA A 24 -1.26 29.63 0.40
N ILE A 25 -2.01 30.07 -0.61
CA ILE A 25 -2.39 29.23 -1.76
C ILE A 25 -1.15 28.85 -2.60
N LEU A 26 -0.22 29.80 -2.79
CA LEU A 26 1.03 29.53 -3.51
C LEU A 26 1.94 28.55 -2.73
N PHE A 27 1.98 28.63 -1.41
CA PHE A 27 2.73 27.67 -0.58
C PHE A 27 2.13 26.27 -0.61
N ILE A 28 0.80 26.15 -0.61
CA ILE A 28 0.10 24.86 -0.71
C ILE A 28 0.34 24.24 -2.10
N SER A 29 0.24 25.02 -3.17
CA SER A 29 0.48 24.54 -4.53
C SER A 29 1.94 24.18 -4.80
N ALA A 30 2.89 24.90 -4.21
CA ALA A 30 4.31 24.57 -4.29
C ALA A 30 4.65 23.31 -3.49
N GLY A 31 4.00 23.10 -2.33
CA GLY A 31 4.14 21.88 -1.53
C GLY A 31 3.65 20.64 -2.26
N CYS A 32 2.50 20.71 -2.93
CA CYS A 32 1.98 19.62 -3.76
C CYS A 32 2.91 19.28 -4.92
N LYS A 33 3.44 20.29 -5.63
CA LYS A 33 4.40 20.07 -6.72
C LYS A 33 5.75 19.51 -6.24
N LEU A 34 6.17 19.86 -5.03
CA LEU A 34 7.39 19.30 -4.45
C LEU A 34 7.24 17.81 -4.15
N ILE A 35 6.08 17.37 -3.66
CA ILE A 35 5.78 15.96 -3.40
C ILE A 35 5.69 15.18 -4.73
N GLU A 36 5.04 15.73 -5.73
CA GLU A 36 4.97 15.18 -7.09
C GLU A 36 6.35 14.97 -7.73
N ASN A 37 7.26 15.92 -7.54
CA ASN A 37 8.63 15.85 -8.06
C ASN A 37 9.53 14.88 -7.27
N LEU A 38 9.18 14.54 -6.02
CA LEU A 38 9.96 13.59 -5.21
C LEU A 38 9.74 12.14 -5.65
N HIS A 39 8.51 11.77 -6.02
CA HIS A 39 8.15 10.42 -6.45
C HIS A 39 7.02 10.45 -7.49
N PRO A 40 7.29 10.97 -8.70
CA PRO A 40 6.27 11.09 -9.75
C PRO A 40 5.67 9.73 -10.12
N GLU A 41 6.46 8.66 -10.05
CA GLU A 41 6.04 7.30 -10.35
C GLU A 41 5.03 6.72 -9.34
N LEU A 42 5.00 7.23 -8.10
CA LEU A 42 4.04 6.79 -7.08
C LEU A 42 2.75 7.62 -7.09
N VAL A 43 2.77 8.78 -7.71
CA VAL A 43 1.63 9.70 -7.80
C VAL A 43 0.83 9.49 -9.09
N GLN A 44 1.46 8.99 -10.15
CA GLN A 44 0.79 8.74 -11.41
C GLN A 44 -0.22 7.60 -11.29
N ARG A 45 -1.48 7.94 -11.51
CA ARG A 45 -2.57 6.98 -11.59
C ARG A 45 -2.67 6.44 -13.00
N GLY A 46 -2.62 5.13 -13.16
CA GLY A 46 -3.25 4.51 -14.31
C GLY A 46 -2.42 3.61 -15.19
N GLU A 47 -1.10 3.49 -15.03
CA GLU A 47 -0.35 2.53 -15.83
C GLU A 47 0.39 1.53 -14.95
N GLU A 48 1.63 1.31 -15.11
CA GLU A 48 2.33 0.28 -14.35
C GLU A 48 2.80 0.80 -12.98
N PHE A 49 2.49 0.07 -11.90
CA PHE A 49 3.11 0.32 -10.60
C PHE A 49 4.63 0.17 -10.72
N PRO A 50 5.42 1.04 -10.08
CA PRO A 50 6.88 1.09 -10.30
C PRO A 50 7.64 -0.18 -9.87
N GLY A 51 6.99 -1.07 -9.10
CA GLY A 51 7.53 -2.34 -8.62
C GLY A 51 8.27 -2.23 -7.29
N SER A 52 8.56 -3.38 -6.71
CA SER A 52 9.13 -3.49 -5.36
C SER A 52 10.49 -2.80 -5.22
N LYS A 53 11.28 -2.73 -6.27
CA LYS A 53 12.58 -2.04 -6.26
C LYS A 53 12.47 -0.54 -5.98
N GLU A 54 11.39 0.12 -6.37
CA GLU A 54 11.15 1.53 -6.03
C GLU A 54 10.84 1.68 -4.53
N CYS A 55 10.09 0.75 -3.96
CA CYS A 55 9.81 0.73 -2.53
C CYS A 55 11.09 0.60 -1.71
N SER A 56 12.10 -0.13 -2.22
CA SER A 56 13.38 -0.34 -1.55
C SER A 56 14.18 0.94 -1.33
N LYS A 57 13.90 2.01 -2.07
CA LYS A 57 14.58 3.30 -1.87
C LYS A 57 14.30 3.92 -0.49
N CYS A 58 13.17 3.56 0.11
CA CYS A 58 12.75 4.04 1.41
C CYS A 58 12.53 2.92 2.43
N HIS A 59 11.97 1.78 2.01
CA HIS A 59 11.63 0.63 2.84
C HIS A 59 12.71 -0.48 2.73
N ILE A 60 13.97 -0.11 2.98
CA ILE A 60 15.15 -0.95 2.70
C ILE A 60 15.09 -2.28 3.44
N ASP A 61 14.83 -2.25 4.76
CA ASP A 61 14.80 -3.48 5.57
C ASP A 61 13.67 -4.42 5.13
N ILE A 62 12.48 -3.86 4.86
CA ILE A 62 11.30 -4.62 4.42
C ILE A 62 11.55 -5.26 3.04
N TYR A 63 12.16 -4.51 2.13
CA TYR A 63 12.52 -5.02 0.81
C TYR A 63 13.54 -6.17 0.90
N ASN A 64 14.58 -6.03 1.72
CA ASN A 64 15.60 -7.05 1.89
C ASN A 64 15.02 -8.35 2.47
N GLU A 65 14.05 -8.26 3.36
CA GLU A 65 13.32 -9.43 3.87
C GLU A 65 12.46 -10.07 2.78
N TRP A 66 11.69 -9.25 2.06
CA TRP A 66 10.79 -9.74 1.02
C TRP A 66 11.55 -10.40 -0.14
N VAL A 67 12.67 -9.85 -0.59
CA VAL A 67 13.43 -10.40 -1.73
C VAL A 67 13.95 -11.81 -1.48
N GLU A 68 14.15 -12.19 -0.22
CA GLU A 68 14.56 -13.53 0.20
C GLU A 68 13.36 -14.47 0.46
N SER A 69 12.13 -13.95 0.38
CA SER A 69 10.91 -14.70 0.69
C SER A 69 10.44 -15.58 -0.47
N SER A 70 9.57 -16.54 -0.14
CA SER A 70 8.90 -17.36 -1.16
C SER A 70 7.95 -16.54 -2.04
N HIS A 71 7.41 -15.43 -1.54
CA HIS A 71 6.53 -14.56 -2.30
C HIS A 71 7.25 -13.86 -3.44
N SER A 72 8.46 -13.36 -3.24
CA SER A 72 9.26 -12.73 -4.30
C SER A 72 9.59 -13.72 -5.42
N ASN A 73 9.75 -15.01 -5.09
CA ASN A 73 10.08 -16.07 -6.03
C ASN A 73 8.86 -16.84 -6.56
N SER A 74 7.64 -16.43 -6.20
CA SER A 74 6.42 -17.19 -6.52
C SER A 74 6.19 -17.43 -8.02
N TYR A 75 6.66 -16.54 -8.89
CA TYR A 75 6.57 -16.69 -10.34
C TYR A 75 7.80 -17.38 -10.93
N THR A 76 8.99 -17.03 -10.47
CA THR A 76 10.27 -17.53 -11.03
C THR A 76 10.65 -18.93 -10.54
N ASN A 77 9.93 -19.45 -9.56
CA ASN A 77 10.13 -20.80 -9.01
C ASN A 77 9.93 -21.86 -10.09
N GLU A 78 10.92 -22.75 -10.27
CA GLU A 78 10.89 -23.78 -11.31
C GLU A 78 9.73 -24.78 -11.11
N ALA A 79 9.38 -25.10 -9.86
CA ALA A 79 8.23 -25.96 -9.59
C ALA A 79 6.93 -25.33 -10.06
N PHE A 80 6.75 -24.03 -9.85
CA PHE A 80 5.58 -23.30 -10.34
C PHE A 80 5.53 -23.29 -11.88
N LYS A 81 6.63 -23.01 -12.51
CA LYS A 81 6.75 -23.03 -13.97
C LYS A 81 6.37 -24.38 -14.58
N VAL A 82 6.90 -25.46 -14.01
CA VAL A 82 6.56 -26.83 -14.43
C VAL A 82 5.10 -27.15 -14.17
N SER A 83 4.58 -26.86 -12.97
CA SER A 83 3.18 -27.16 -12.60
C SER A 83 2.16 -26.39 -13.41
N THR A 84 2.53 -25.23 -13.94
CA THR A 84 1.67 -24.40 -14.80
C THR A 84 1.83 -24.65 -16.29
N ASN A 85 2.51 -25.71 -16.68
CA ASN A 85 2.86 -25.98 -18.07
C ASN A 85 3.53 -24.77 -18.74
N ASN A 86 4.60 -24.29 -18.15
CA ASN A 86 5.34 -23.10 -18.61
C ASN A 86 4.43 -21.86 -18.69
N TYR A 87 3.66 -21.61 -17.61
CA TYR A 87 2.74 -20.47 -17.41
C TYR A 87 1.51 -20.44 -18.35
N GLU A 88 1.15 -21.55 -18.98
CA GLU A 88 -0.07 -21.64 -19.77
C GLU A 88 -1.34 -21.60 -18.92
N PHE A 89 -1.29 -22.14 -17.68
CA PHE A 89 -2.42 -22.14 -16.75
C PHE A 89 -2.58 -20.76 -16.08
N LYS A 90 -3.28 -19.86 -16.77
CA LYS A 90 -3.41 -18.44 -16.39
C LYS A 90 -4.14 -18.21 -15.06
N PHE A 91 -5.02 -19.13 -14.65
CA PHE A 91 -5.74 -19.01 -13.38
C PHE A 91 -4.81 -19.01 -12.14
N CYS A 92 -3.63 -19.62 -12.24
CA CYS A 92 -2.63 -19.60 -11.17
C CYS A 92 -2.03 -18.20 -10.96
N LEU A 93 -2.01 -17.38 -12.00
CA LEU A 93 -1.28 -16.11 -12.00
C LEU A 93 -1.90 -15.09 -11.05
N GLY A 94 -3.21 -15.15 -10.80
CA GLY A 94 -3.86 -14.24 -9.87
C GLY A 94 -3.30 -14.30 -8.44
N CYS A 95 -2.84 -15.47 -8.00
CA CYS A 95 -2.19 -15.62 -6.70
C CYS A 95 -0.66 -15.47 -6.78
N HIS A 96 -0.03 -15.84 -7.90
CA HIS A 96 1.43 -15.87 -8.02
C HIS A 96 2.05 -14.56 -8.53
N VAL A 97 1.27 -13.73 -9.24
CA VAL A 97 1.65 -12.39 -9.70
C VAL A 97 0.44 -11.45 -9.63
N PRO A 98 -0.16 -11.25 -8.47
CA PRO A 98 -1.35 -10.43 -8.33
C PRO A 98 -1.10 -8.99 -8.77
N GLU A 99 -2.08 -8.39 -9.45
CA GLU A 99 -2.08 -6.93 -9.63
C GLU A 99 -2.27 -6.27 -8.26
N THR A 100 -3.34 -6.62 -7.57
CA THR A 100 -3.57 -6.35 -6.16
C THR A 100 -4.75 -7.18 -5.65
N ILE A 101 -4.74 -7.54 -4.37
CA ILE A 101 -5.85 -8.24 -3.72
C ILE A 101 -7.13 -7.39 -3.62
N PHE A 102 -7.05 -6.10 -3.89
CA PHE A 102 -8.19 -5.17 -3.86
C PHE A 102 -8.86 -4.99 -5.23
N LYS A 103 -8.45 -5.77 -6.23
CA LYS A 103 -8.98 -5.74 -7.58
C LYS A 103 -9.30 -7.15 -8.09
N SER A 104 -10.50 -7.35 -8.61
CA SER A 104 -10.85 -8.59 -9.29
C SER A 104 -10.35 -8.58 -10.75
N GLN A 105 -10.44 -9.73 -11.43
CA GLN A 105 -10.12 -9.84 -12.87
C GLN A 105 -10.97 -8.91 -13.75
N SER A 106 -12.17 -8.56 -13.30
CA SER A 106 -13.01 -7.57 -13.99
C SER A 106 -12.50 -6.13 -13.86
N GLY A 107 -11.44 -5.90 -13.08
CA GLY A 107 -10.90 -4.57 -12.80
C GLY A 107 -11.71 -3.75 -11.80
N ASN A 108 -12.79 -4.32 -11.27
CA ASN A 108 -13.60 -3.65 -10.23
C ASN A 108 -12.92 -3.77 -8.86
N PRO A 109 -13.16 -2.81 -7.94
CA PRO A 109 -12.72 -2.95 -6.56
C PRO A 109 -13.30 -4.23 -5.94
N ALA A 110 -12.44 -5.13 -5.49
CA ALA A 110 -12.84 -6.40 -4.86
C ALA A 110 -13.40 -6.21 -3.45
N ASP A 111 -13.10 -5.09 -2.81
CA ASP A 111 -13.61 -4.75 -1.48
C ASP A 111 -14.12 -3.31 -1.41
N LYS A 112 -15.42 -3.16 -1.18
CA LYS A 112 -16.08 -1.87 -0.90
C LYS A 112 -16.29 -1.62 0.59
N SER A 113 -16.09 -2.63 1.45
CA SER A 113 -16.41 -2.55 2.88
C SER A 113 -15.21 -2.27 3.78
N GLY A 114 -13.98 -2.28 3.22
CA GLY A 114 -12.75 -2.07 3.97
C GLY A 114 -12.33 -3.23 4.90
N VAL A 115 -13.11 -4.32 4.93
CA VAL A 115 -12.82 -5.55 5.70
C VAL A 115 -13.20 -6.80 4.89
N GLY A 116 -13.89 -6.62 3.78
CA GLY A 116 -14.68 -7.63 3.10
C GLY A 116 -13.93 -8.54 2.15
N LEU A 117 -13.01 -9.31 2.67
CA LEU A 117 -12.43 -10.45 1.94
C LEU A 117 -13.45 -11.57 1.67
N SER A 118 -14.63 -11.49 2.30
CA SER A 118 -15.74 -12.42 2.07
C SER A 118 -16.35 -12.34 0.66
N THR A 119 -16.14 -11.24 -0.05
CA THR A 119 -16.66 -11.06 -1.42
C THR A 119 -15.76 -11.66 -2.49
N LEU A 120 -14.52 -12.05 -2.15
CA LEU A 120 -13.59 -12.69 -3.09
C LEU A 120 -13.86 -14.20 -3.28
N LYS A 121 -14.87 -14.76 -2.61
CA LYS A 121 -15.21 -16.20 -2.79
C LYS A 121 -15.55 -16.54 -4.25
N ASP A 122 -16.05 -15.61 -5.01
CA ASP A 122 -16.55 -15.81 -6.38
C ASP A 122 -15.79 -14.99 -7.44
N GLU A 123 -14.85 -14.11 -7.04
CA GLU A 123 -14.06 -13.31 -7.98
C GLU A 123 -12.59 -13.72 -7.93
N GLU A 124 -12.02 -13.98 -9.08
CA GLU A 124 -10.59 -14.28 -9.20
C GLU A 124 -9.77 -12.98 -9.10
N ILE A 125 -8.60 -13.08 -8.45
CA ILE A 125 -7.68 -11.96 -8.35
C ILE A 125 -7.10 -11.66 -9.72
N ALA A 126 -7.06 -10.38 -10.10
CA ALA A 126 -6.44 -9.97 -11.34
C ALA A 126 -4.92 -10.20 -11.30
N ALA A 127 -4.41 -10.88 -12.32
CA ALA A 127 -2.97 -11.01 -12.50
C ALA A 127 -2.42 -9.78 -13.25
N ARG A 128 -1.28 -9.27 -12.80
CA ARG A 128 -0.58 -8.22 -13.56
C ARG A 128 0.11 -8.80 -14.79
N SER A 129 0.35 -7.95 -15.78
CA SER A 129 1.00 -8.31 -17.05
C SER A 129 2.45 -7.82 -17.16
N TYR A 130 2.98 -7.15 -16.16
CA TYR A 130 4.31 -6.54 -16.12
C TYR A 130 5.08 -6.98 -14.87
N LYS A 131 6.42 -6.88 -14.90
CA LYS A 131 7.32 -7.22 -13.75
C LYS A 131 6.96 -8.57 -13.10
N LEU A 132 6.66 -9.56 -13.91
CA LEU A 132 6.22 -10.87 -13.44
C LEU A 132 7.28 -11.54 -12.53
N ALA A 133 8.56 -11.26 -12.79
CA ALA A 133 9.66 -11.79 -11.98
C ALA A 133 9.65 -11.31 -10.52
N ASP A 134 8.89 -10.25 -10.20
CA ASP A 134 8.74 -9.79 -8.81
C ASP A 134 7.78 -10.70 -7.99
N GLY A 135 7.14 -11.69 -8.61
CA GLY A 135 6.26 -12.63 -7.90
C GLY A 135 5.09 -11.92 -7.19
N VAL A 136 4.77 -12.32 -5.96
CA VAL A 136 3.85 -11.58 -5.09
C VAL A 136 4.63 -10.42 -4.47
N ASP A 137 4.45 -9.25 -5.02
CA ASP A 137 5.20 -8.05 -4.68
C ASP A 137 4.47 -7.13 -3.69
N CYS A 138 5.07 -5.98 -3.39
CA CYS A 138 4.51 -5.01 -2.44
C CYS A 138 3.10 -4.55 -2.85
N GLN A 139 2.88 -4.30 -4.15
CA GLN A 139 1.57 -3.85 -4.63
C GLN A 139 0.49 -4.91 -4.43
N GLY A 140 0.83 -6.18 -4.56
CA GLY A 140 -0.13 -7.27 -4.42
C GLY A 140 -0.94 -7.16 -3.13
N CYS A 141 -0.29 -6.83 -2.02
CA CYS A 141 -0.91 -6.70 -0.70
C CYS A 141 -1.20 -5.27 -0.26
N HIS A 142 -0.51 -4.27 -0.82
CA HIS A 142 -0.58 -2.91 -0.29
C HIS A 142 -1.25 -1.90 -1.22
N LEU A 143 -1.33 -2.12 -2.53
CA LEU A 143 -1.94 -1.19 -3.46
C LEU A 143 -3.46 -1.39 -3.51
N THR A 144 -4.21 -0.36 -3.15
CA THR A 144 -5.68 -0.37 -3.25
C THR A 144 -6.14 -0.08 -4.68
N ALA A 145 -7.41 -0.36 -4.98
CA ALA A 145 -7.97 -0.15 -6.31
C ALA A 145 -7.95 1.33 -6.78
N ASP A 146 -7.87 2.27 -5.85
CA ASP A 146 -7.76 3.71 -6.10
C ASP A 146 -6.32 4.24 -6.06
N CYS A 147 -5.33 3.33 -6.16
CA CYS A 147 -3.90 3.65 -6.18
C CYS A 147 -3.37 4.30 -4.87
N THR A 148 -3.99 3.99 -3.74
CA THR A 148 -3.50 4.35 -2.40
C THR A 148 -2.74 3.17 -1.80
N LEU A 149 -1.68 3.41 -1.03
CA LEU A 149 -0.97 2.34 -0.34
C LEU A 149 -1.55 2.11 1.06
N ALA A 150 -2.19 0.96 1.23
CA ALA A 150 -2.80 0.54 2.49
C ALA A 150 -1.79 -0.17 3.41
N GLY A 151 -1.99 -0.04 4.71
CA GLY A 151 -1.17 -0.72 5.71
C GLY A 151 -1.76 -0.62 7.12
N PRO A 152 -1.13 -1.24 8.13
CA PRO A 152 -1.61 -1.17 9.51
C PRO A 152 -1.34 0.19 10.17
N HIS A 153 -0.47 1.00 9.60
CA HIS A 153 -0.06 2.29 10.14
C HIS A 153 -0.47 3.45 9.22
N SER A 154 -0.57 4.64 9.81
CA SER A 154 -0.65 5.90 9.09
C SER A 154 0.55 6.77 9.44
N GLY A 155 0.88 7.74 8.59
CA GLY A 155 1.99 8.66 8.82
C GLY A 155 2.14 9.66 7.67
N VAL A 156 3.07 10.59 7.83
CA VAL A 156 3.49 11.48 6.75
C VAL A 156 4.26 10.64 5.73
N SER A 157 3.90 10.75 4.46
CA SER A 157 4.42 9.89 3.41
C SER A 157 4.53 10.67 2.09
N PRO A 158 5.52 10.36 1.23
CA PRO A 158 5.62 10.93 -0.12
C PRO A 158 4.57 10.38 -1.08
N HIS A 159 3.85 9.35 -0.71
CA HIS A 159 2.77 8.73 -1.49
C HIS A 159 1.47 8.69 -0.68
N PRO A 160 0.29 8.60 -1.31
CA PRO A 160 -0.98 8.43 -0.62
C PRO A 160 -0.97 7.16 0.24
N THR A 161 -1.46 7.27 1.49
CA THR A 161 -1.55 6.13 2.42
C THR A 161 -2.92 6.03 3.04
N GLU A 162 -3.36 4.79 3.28
CA GLU A 162 -4.58 4.48 4.00
C GLU A 162 -4.31 3.50 5.14
N LYS A 163 -4.84 3.79 6.34
CA LYS A 163 -4.75 2.88 7.46
C LYS A 163 -5.88 1.86 7.42
N ARG A 164 -5.55 0.58 7.22
CA ARG A 164 -6.46 -0.57 7.28
C ARG A 164 -6.00 -1.58 8.34
N GLU A 165 -5.84 -1.12 9.57
CA GLU A 165 -5.25 -1.90 10.65
C GLU A 165 -5.92 -3.26 10.86
N LYS A 166 -7.25 -3.33 10.84
CA LYS A 166 -7.99 -4.58 11.04
C LYS A 166 -7.63 -5.63 10.01
N LEU A 167 -7.55 -5.25 8.73
CA LEU A 167 -7.22 -6.16 7.65
C LEU A 167 -5.82 -6.76 7.83
N TYR A 168 -4.82 -5.93 8.10
CA TYR A 168 -3.42 -6.37 8.22
C TYR A 168 -3.10 -7.10 9.55
N LYS A 169 -4.05 -7.16 10.47
CA LYS A 169 -3.95 -7.89 11.73
C LYS A 169 -4.79 -9.17 11.78
N THR A 170 -5.36 -9.58 10.66
CA THR A 170 -6.18 -10.79 10.58
C THR A 170 -5.67 -11.76 9.53
N SER A 171 -5.84 -13.06 9.79
CA SER A 171 -5.47 -14.13 8.85
C SER A 171 -6.23 -14.06 7.52
N ALA A 172 -7.36 -13.37 7.49
CA ALA A 172 -8.17 -13.21 6.30
C ALA A 172 -7.38 -12.60 5.11
N LEU A 173 -6.41 -11.73 5.37
CA LEU A 173 -5.51 -11.20 4.34
C LEU A 173 -4.78 -12.31 3.58
N CYS A 174 -4.30 -13.32 4.28
CA CYS A 174 -3.55 -14.44 3.70
C CYS A 174 -4.48 -15.42 2.95
N GLY A 175 -5.68 -15.62 3.48
CA GLY A 175 -6.68 -16.56 2.94
C GLY A 175 -7.21 -16.21 1.55
N ILE A 176 -6.93 -15.01 1.05
CA ILE A 176 -7.28 -14.59 -0.32
C ILE A 176 -6.63 -15.52 -1.35
N CYS A 177 -5.35 -15.83 -1.16
CA CYS A 177 -4.57 -16.71 -2.02
C CYS A 177 -4.42 -18.11 -1.41
N HIS A 178 -4.19 -18.19 -0.11
CA HIS A 178 -4.00 -19.46 0.64
C HIS A 178 -5.33 -20.06 1.10
N ARG A 179 -6.20 -20.41 0.15
CA ARG A 179 -7.59 -20.81 0.43
C ARG A 179 -7.67 -22.13 1.20
N ASP A 180 -6.96 -23.15 0.75
CA ASP A 180 -6.96 -24.47 1.39
C ASP A 180 -6.36 -24.39 2.80
N THR A 181 -5.24 -23.66 2.95
CA THR A 181 -4.64 -23.38 4.25
C THR A 181 -5.56 -22.56 5.17
N MET A 182 -6.41 -21.71 4.60
CA MET A 182 -7.40 -20.97 5.38
C MET A 182 -8.48 -21.90 5.96
N GLU A 183 -8.88 -22.95 5.25
CA GLU A 183 -9.80 -23.94 5.79
C GLU A 183 -9.18 -24.68 6.99
N GLU A 184 -7.90 -25.06 6.89
CA GLU A 184 -7.16 -25.65 8.00
C GLU A 184 -7.03 -24.67 9.18
N TYR A 185 -6.78 -23.40 8.91
CA TYR A 185 -6.71 -22.34 9.92
C TYR A 185 -8.06 -22.15 10.63
N LEU A 186 -9.18 -22.18 9.91
CA LEU A 186 -10.51 -22.10 10.52
C LEU A 186 -10.76 -23.29 11.47
N ALA A 187 -10.38 -24.50 11.10
CA ALA A 187 -10.45 -25.66 11.99
C ALA A 187 -9.57 -25.50 13.24
N TYR A 188 -8.36 -24.92 13.09
CA TYR A 188 -7.51 -24.58 14.23
C TYR A 188 -8.19 -23.59 15.18
N THR A 189 -8.84 -22.54 14.67
CA THR A 189 -9.53 -21.55 15.51
C THR A 189 -10.78 -22.10 16.16
N GLU A 190 -11.53 -22.97 15.50
CA GLU A 190 -12.66 -23.72 16.07
C GLU A 190 -12.21 -24.62 17.20
N GLY A 191 -11.00 -25.16 17.13
CA GLY A 191 -10.34 -25.94 18.18
C GLY A 191 -9.80 -25.11 19.36
N GLY A 192 -10.00 -23.77 19.35
CA GLY A 192 -9.55 -22.86 20.39
C GLY A 192 -8.17 -22.22 20.12
N GLY A 193 -7.64 -22.34 18.92
CA GLY A 193 -6.43 -21.63 18.50
C GLY A 193 -6.67 -20.14 18.34
N GLU A 194 -5.76 -19.28 18.80
CA GLU A 194 -5.91 -17.82 18.77
C GLU A 194 -4.89 -17.11 17.89
N ALA A 195 -3.75 -17.75 17.58
CA ALA A 195 -2.68 -17.14 16.81
C ALA A 195 -3.08 -16.89 15.35
N THR A 196 -2.79 -15.70 14.83
CA THR A 196 -2.99 -15.37 13.42
C THR A 196 -1.86 -15.90 12.55
N CYS A 197 -2.08 -15.98 11.22
CA CYS A 197 -1.03 -16.34 10.27
C CYS A 197 0.19 -15.41 10.43
N GLN A 198 -0.04 -14.12 10.62
CA GLN A 198 1.02 -13.12 10.79
C GLN A 198 1.81 -13.31 12.10
N GLU A 199 1.22 -13.87 13.15
CA GLU A 199 1.93 -14.10 14.41
C GLU A 199 2.91 -15.26 14.29
N CYS A 200 2.59 -16.28 13.48
CA CYS A 200 3.47 -17.42 13.26
C CYS A 200 4.47 -17.19 12.12
N HIS A 201 4.03 -16.59 11.01
CA HIS A 201 4.83 -16.50 9.78
C HIS A 201 5.54 -15.16 9.57
N MET A 202 5.14 -14.12 10.29
CA MET A 202 5.71 -12.78 10.20
C MET A 202 6.20 -12.33 11.59
N PRO A 203 7.43 -12.66 12.00
CA PRO A 203 7.96 -12.28 13.30
C PRO A 203 7.83 -10.79 13.60
N ALA A 204 7.53 -10.44 14.83
CA ALA A 204 7.46 -9.06 15.27
C ALA A 204 8.85 -8.41 15.24
N VAL A 205 8.95 -7.22 14.70
CA VAL A 205 10.18 -6.44 14.61
C VAL A 205 9.92 -4.99 15.04
N ASN A 206 10.89 -4.37 15.70
CA ASN A 206 10.82 -2.96 16.04
C ASN A 206 11.82 -2.17 15.18
N ARG A 207 11.33 -1.40 14.22
CA ARG A 207 12.16 -0.65 13.28
C ARG A 207 11.54 0.66 12.85
N LYS A 208 12.33 1.52 12.22
CA LYS A 208 11.78 2.61 11.39
C LYS A 208 11.27 1.99 10.10
N LEU A 209 10.05 2.35 9.70
CA LEU A 209 9.46 1.86 8.45
C LEU A 209 10.16 2.45 7.23
N ILE A 210 10.78 3.61 7.39
CA ILE A 210 11.47 4.36 6.35
C ILE A 210 12.90 4.58 6.79
N GLN A 211 13.88 4.21 5.94
CA GLN A 211 15.31 4.36 6.19
C GLN A 211 15.97 5.46 5.34
N ASN A 212 15.20 6.14 4.47
CA ASN A 212 15.72 7.19 3.60
C ASN A 212 15.49 8.59 4.19
N GLU A 213 16.48 9.47 4.05
CA GLU A 213 16.37 10.88 4.40
C GLU A 213 15.62 11.66 3.28
N PRO A 214 14.85 12.70 3.60
CA PRO A 214 14.64 13.22 4.96
C PRO A 214 13.53 12.50 5.76
N TRP A 215 12.83 11.56 5.15
CA TRP A 215 11.62 10.91 5.68
C TRP A 215 11.88 10.12 6.97
N GLN A 216 13.06 9.51 7.07
CA GLN A 216 13.46 8.76 8.26
C GLN A 216 13.32 9.57 9.57
N LYS A 217 13.57 10.90 9.51
CA LYS A 217 13.50 11.78 10.69
C LYS A 217 12.07 12.03 11.16
N LEU A 218 11.09 11.90 10.26
CA LEU A 218 9.68 12.11 10.55
C LEU A 218 9.01 10.87 11.15
N HIS A 219 9.71 9.75 11.19
CA HIS A 219 9.15 8.47 11.63
C HIS A 219 9.90 7.93 12.85
N ALA A 220 9.16 7.71 13.93
CA ALA A 220 9.64 6.94 15.06
C ALA A 220 9.75 5.44 14.73
N ARG A 221 10.52 4.70 15.50
CA ARG A 221 10.47 3.23 15.46
C ARG A 221 9.09 2.77 15.87
N LYS A 222 8.59 1.75 15.19
CA LYS A 222 7.29 1.12 15.47
C LYS A 222 7.44 -0.39 15.45
N GLU A 223 6.58 -1.04 16.19
CA GLU A 223 6.37 -2.46 16.01
C GLU A 223 5.73 -2.71 14.65
N GLY A 224 6.25 -3.68 13.95
CA GLY A 224 5.78 -4.15 12.65
C GLY A 224 6.03 -5.64 12.50
N LYS A 225 5.86 -6.13 11.30
CA LYS A 225 6.07 -7.53 10.95
C LYS A 225 7.20 -7.67 9.95
N ALA A 226 8.03 -8.70 10.12
CA ALA A 226 9.02 -9.08 9.12
C ALA A 226 8.32 -9.65 7.88
N HIS A 227 8.94 -9.46 6.71
CA HIS A 227 8.41 -9.90 5.42
C HIS A 227 9.19 -11.08 4.84
N THR A 228 9.60 -12.01 5.69
CA THR A 228 10.40 -13.20 5.35
C THR A 228 9.56 -14.45 5.03
N PHE A 229 8.28 -14.31 4.82
CA PHE A 229 7.26 -15.37 4.63
C PHE A 229 7.11 -15.86 3.19
#